data_8671263b03746e78dd44569f11aadc71
#
_entry.id   8671263b03746e78dd44569f11aadc71
#
_cell.length_a   1.000
_cell.length_b   1.000
_cell.length_c   1.000
_cell.angle_alpha   90.00
_cell.angle_beta   90.00
_cell.angle_gamma   90.00
#
_symmetry.space_group_name_H-M   'P 1'
#
loop_
_entity.id
_entity.type
_entity.pdbx_description
1 polymer ?
#
loop_
_entity_poly.entity_id
_entity_poly.type
_entity_poly.pdbx_seq_one_letter_code
_entity_poly.pdbx_strand_id
1 'polypeptide(L)'
;MKKWISLFDLCPIRPGMRNDRAARITAMSYLRDCSDKEQRMEKQLLNSSEYILLRGKDSYSGLLQMVETNPVSMITGQAIMDLYNSVPKAYRKNAVFLMNTVTLNELSRSLGLERNLIACRDDGTFTLMDKPIVLCNAMPFIREGSVPILFGDFSKVSIEDCGRDELQQETYDGSPDTQQCTLTGYMDCMLEEQLTVRGIRIV
;
A
#
# COMPACT_ATOMS: atom_id res chain seq x y z
N MET A 1 -12.40 -10.29 13.71
CA MET A 1 -11.54 -10.78 12.60
C MET A 1 -10.90 -9.56 11.95
N LYS A 2 -9.58 -9.35 12.09
CA LYS A 2 -8.89 -8.19 11.47
C LYS A 2 -9.04 -8.29 9.95
N LYS A 3 -9.84 -7.44 9.36
CA LYS A 3 -9.93 -7.33 7.90
C LYS A 3 -8.69 -6.57 7.42
N TRP A 4 -7.77 -7.25 6.78
CA TRP A 4 -6.69 -6.61 6.05
C TRP A 4 -7.31 -5.86 4.87
N ILE A 5 -7.02 -4.59 4.77
CA ILE A 5 -7.50 -3.75 3.69
C ILE A 5 -6.31 -3.53 2.75
N SER A 6 -6.53 -3.79 1.48
CA SER A 6 -5.54 -3.54 0.42
C SER A 6 -5.58 -2.07 -0.01
N LEU A 7 -4.49 -1.60 -0.62
CA LEU A 7 -4.48 -0.31 -1.32
C LEU A 7 -5.61 -0.23 -2.37
N PHE A 8 -5.91 -1.36 -3.00
CA PHE A 8 -6.99 -1.48 -4.00
C PHE A 8 -8.40 -1.30 -3.41
N ASP A 9 -8.57 -1.50 -2.09
CA ASP A 9 -9.84 -1.23 -1.39
C ASP A 9 -10.01 0.28 -1.07
N LEU A 10 -8.92 1.04 -1.03
CA LEU A 10 -8.91 2.46 -0.68
C LEU A 10 -8.93 3.38 -1.89
N CYS A 11 -8.31 2.95 -2.98
CA CYS A 11 -8.10 3.76 -4.17
C CYS A 11 -9.06 3.32 -5.28
N PRO A 12 -9.68 4.24 -6.05
CA PRO A 12 -10.46 3.87 -7.22
C PRO A 12 -9.56 3.22 -8.28
N ILE A 13 -10.01 2.09 -8.82
CA ILE A 13 -9.37 1.41 -9.94
C ILE A 13 -10.06 1.85 -11.22
N ARG A 14 -9.29 2.28 -12.21
CA ARG A 14 -9.78 2.72 -13.52
C ARG A 14 -9.11 1.93 -14.63
N PRO A 15 -9.79 1.68 -15.76
CA PRO A 15 -9.12 1.19 -16.95
C PRO A 15 -8.09 2.22 -17.43
N GLY A 16 -6.85 1.77 -17.64
CA GLY A 16 -5.74 2.55 -18.14
C GLY A 16 -5.27 2.06 -19.50
N MET A 17 -4.46 2.86 -20.18
CA MET A 17 -3.75 2.45 -21.38
C MET A 17 -2.30 2.11 -21.03
N ARG A 18 -1.81 0.99 -21.58
CA ARG A 18 -0.40 0.59 -21.44
C ARG A 18 0.49 1.67 -22.06
N ASN A 19 1.33 2.26 -21.22
CA ASN A 19 2.27 3.31 -21.59
C ASN A 19 3.61 3.11 -20.85
N ASP A 20 4.60 3.93 -21.16
CA ASP A 20 5.95 3.81 -20.59
C ASP A 20 6.02 4.14 -19.07
N ARG A 21 4.95 4.66 -18.50
CA ARG A 21 4.87 4.98 -17.06
C ARG A 21 4.33 3.80 -16.25
N ALA A 22 3.55 2.92 -16.88
CA ALA A 22 2.95 1.80 -16.18
C ALA A 22 4.02 0.84 -15.64
N ALA A 23 3.93 0.51 -14.36
CA ALA A 23 4.77 -0.48 -13.74
C ALA A 23 4.53 -1.86 -14.38
N ARG A 24 5.59 -2.50 -14.86
CA ARG A 24 5.55 -3.90 -15.26
C ARG A 24 5.71 -4.78 -14.03
N ILE A 25 4.70 -5.57 -13.74
CA ILE A 25 4.62 -6.40 -12.55
C ILE A 25 4.51 -7.86 -12.97
N THR A 26 5.43 -8.69 -12.50
CA THR A 26 5.45 -10.11 -12.85
C THR A 26 5.27 -10.94 -11.58
N ALA A 27 4.27 -11.82 -11.59
CA ALA A 27 4.10 -12.87 -10.61
C ALA A 27 4.58 -14.19 -11.21
N MET A 28 5.36 -14.96 -10.46
CA MET A 28 5.85 -16.28 -10.86
C MET A 28 5.58 -17.28 -9.74
N SER A 29 5.10 -18.46 -10.08
CA SER A 29 4.85 -19.54 -9.14
C SER A 29 5.07 -20.91 -9.77
N TYR A 30 5.44 -21.86 -8.93
CA TYR A 30 5.56 -23.27 -9.31
C TYR A 30 4.32 -24.00 -8.81
N LEU A 31 3.45 -24.44 -9.73
CA LEU A 31 2.17 -25.05 -9.41
C LEU A 31 2.11 -26.48 -9.95
N ARG A 32 1.74 -27.43 -9.12
CA ARG A 32 1.32 -28.75 -9.55
C ARG A 32 -0.10 -28.66 -10.10
N ASP A 33 -0.49 -29.64 -10.92
CA ASP A 33 -1.80 -29.64 -11.60
C ASP A 33 -2.95 -29.06 -10.75
N CYS A 34 -3.42 -27.90 -11.13
CA CYS A 34 -4.29 -27.07 -10.32
C CYS A 34 -5.33 -26.41 -11.22
N SER A 35 -6.60 -26.72 -11.01
CA SER A 35 -7.70 -26.17 -11.79
C SER A 35 -7.89 -24.65 -11.64
N ASP A 36 -7.29 -24.05 -10.61
CA ASP A 36 -7.42 -22.63 -10.24
C ASP A 36 -6.12 -21.82 -10.39
N LYS A 37 -5.21 -22.28 -11.31
CA LYS A 37 -3.91 -21.63 -11.56
C LYS A 37 -4.04 -20.14 -11.86
N GLU A 38 -4.94 -19.79 -12.76
CA GLU A 38 -5.15 -18.41 -13.19
C GLU A 38 -5.55 -17.52 -12.00
N GLN A 39 -6.52 -17.94 -11.21
CA GLN A 39 -6.97 -17.21 -10.03
C GLN A 39 -5.86 -17.04 -8.98
N ARG A 40 -5.02 -18.06 -8.81
CA ARG A 40 -3.86 -17.98 -7.89
C ARG A 40 -2.82 -17.01 -8.40
N MET A 41 -2.52 -17.04 -9.70
CA MET A 41 -1.57 -16.13 -10.32
C MET A 41 -2.07 -14.68 -10.29
N GLU A 42 -3.35 -14.45 -10.52
CA GLU A 42 -3.98 -13.14 -10.36
C GLU A 42 -3.83 -12.58 -8.95
N LYS A 43 -4.10 -13.40 -7.94
CA LYS A 43 -3.94 -12.99 -6.54
C LYS A 43 -2.48 -12.65 -6.20
N GLN A 44 -1.53 -13.41 -6.70
CA GLN A 44 -0.11 -13.11 -6.52
C GLN A 44 0.30 -11.82 -7.25
N LEU A 45 -0.22 -11.62 -8.46
CA LEU A 45 0.01 -10.39 -9.21
C LEU A 45 -0.49 -9.17 -8.44
N LEU A 46 -1.72 -9.22 -7.92
CA LEU A 46 -2.28 -8.12 -7.11
C LEU A 46 -1.44 -7.83 -5.86
N ASN A 47 -0.99 -8.85 -5.13
CA ASN A 47 -0.14 -8.66 -3.96
C ASN A 47 1.22 -8.01 -4.33
N SER A 48 1.81 -8.42 -5.45
CA SER A 48 3.05 -7.84 -5.97
C SER A 48 2.84 -6.41 -6.46
N SER A 49 1.69 -6.14 -7.07
CA SER A 49 1.29 -4.82 -7.55
C SER A 49 1.16 -3.82 -6.40
N GLU A 50 0.50 -4.18 -5.31
CA GLU A 50 0.35 -3.33 -4.13
C GLU A 50 1.71 -2.85 -3.61
N TYR A 51 2.68 -3.75 -3.54
CA TYR A 51 4.03 -3.41 -3.09
C TYR A 51 4.73 -2.43 -4.04
N ILE A 52 4.65 -2.68 -5.35
CA ILE A 52 5.30 -1.87 -6.38
C ILE A 52 4.62 -0.50 -6.50
N LEU A 53 3.27 -0.46 -6.50
CA LEU A 53 2.51 0.80 -6.57
C LEU A 53 2.76 1.70 -5.36
N LEU A 54 2.97 1.13 -4.18
CA LEU A 54 3.34 1.90 -3.00
C LEU A 54 4.80 2.34 -3.02
N ARG A 55 5.73 1.39 -3.17
CA ARG A 55 7.16 1.62 -2.92
C ARG A 55 7.97 2.00 -4.15
N GLY A 56 7.41 1.80 -5.34
CA GLY A 56 8.17 1.89 -6.58
C GLY A 56 9.06 0.68 -6.82
N LYS A 57 9.58 0.58 -8.03
CA LYS A 57 10.56 -0.43 -8.45
C LYS A 57 11.29 0.07 -9.69
N ASP A 58 12.60 -0.13 -9.74
CA ASP A 58 13.45 0.29 -10.85
C ASP A 58 13.25 1.78 -11.18
N SER A 59 12.79 2.10 -12.39
CA SER A 59 12.47 3.47 -12.82
C SER A 59 11.05 3.93 -12.45
N TYR A 60 10.21 3.04 -11.93
CA TYR A 60 8.84 3.35 -11.53
C TYR A 60 8.78 4.00 -10.14
N SER A 61 8.21 5.20 -10.07
CA SER A 61 7.99 5.92 -8.80
C SER A 61 6.65 5.54 -8.21
N GLY A 62 6.65 4.86 -7.06
CA GLY A 62 5.44 4.52 -6.33
C GLY A 62 4.88 5.70 -5.51
N LEU A 63 3.72 5.49 -4.91
CA LEU A 63 3.01 6.52 -4.12
C LEU A 63 3.89 7.17 -3.03
N LEU A 64 4.74 6.39 -2.36
CA LEU A 64 5.61 6.90 -1.29
C LEU A 64 6.68 7.89 -1.77
N GLN A 65 7.00 7.91 -3.08
CA GLN A 65 7.89 8.90 -3.68
C GLN A 65 7.12 10.13 -4.19
N MET A 66 5.84 9.98 -4.53
CA MET A 66 5.01 11.06 -5.06
C MET A 66 4.44 11.97 -3.98
N VAL A 67 4.19 11.43 -2.77
CA VAL A 67 3.62 12.21 -1.66
C VAL A 67 4.66 13.12 -1.02
N GLU A 68 4.25 14.32 -0.64
CA GLU A 68 5.06 15.19 0.20
C GLU A 68 5.13 14.63 1.64
N THR A 69 6.30 14.75 2.27
CA THR A 69 6.57 14.16 3.56
C THR A 69 7.10 15.15 4.58
N ASN A 70 6.70 15.00 5.83
CA ASN A 70 7.27 15.70 6.97
C ASN A 70 8.47 14.90 7.50
N PRO A 71 9.71 15.43 7.43
CA PRO A 71 10.88 14.74 7.96
C PRO A 71 10.90 14.79 9.48
N VAL A 72 11.15 13.65 10.13
CA VAL A 72 11.29 13.52 11.57
C VAL A 72 12.37 12.51 11.93
N SER A 73 13.10 12.72 13.02
CA SER A 73 14.06 11.73 13.54
C SER A 73 13.34 10.63 14.36
N MET A 74 12.19 10.95 14.92
CA MET A 74 11.36 10.03 15.71
C MET A 74 9.89 10.39 15.59
N ILE A 75 9.01 9.39 15.55
CA ILE A 75 7.56 9.61 15.51
C ILE A 75 7.06 9.88 16.92
N THR A 76 6.64 11.14 17.16
CA THR A 76 6.05 11.61 18.41
C THR A 76 4.58 11.95 18.21
N GLY A 77 3.84 12.16 19.29
CA GLY A 77 2.47 12.69 19.21
C GLY A 77 2.39 14.01 18.44
N GLN A 78 3.39 14.90 18.62
CA GLN A 78 3.47 16.15 17.87
C GLN A 78 3.65 15.89 16.36
N ALA A 79 4.54 14.98 15.96
CA ALA A 79 4.74 14.63 14.55
C ALA A 79 3.46 14.10 13.89
N ILE A 80 2.65 13.34 14.63
CA ILE A 80 1.34 12.87 14.16
C ILE A 80 0.36 14.04 14.01
N MET A 81 0.33 14.96 14.98
CA MET A 81 -0.51 16.17 14.89
C MET A 81 -0.11 17.07 13.72
N ASP A 82 1.19 17.22 13.46
CA ASP A 82 1.71 18.00 12.33
C ASP A 82 1.34 17.33 11.00
N LEU A 83 1.46 15.99 10.89
CA LEU A 83 0.97 15.25 9.74
C LEU A 83 -0.54 15.45 9.53
N TYR A 84 -1.34 15.28 10.57
CA TYR A 84 -2.79 15.51 10.51
C TYR A 84 -3.12 16.93 10.01
N ASN A 85 -2.41 17.95 10.51
CA ASN A 85 -2.64 19.34 10.16
C ASN A 85 -2.12 19.71 8.77
N SER A 86 -1.16 18.97 8.22
CA SER A 86 -0.62 19.21 6.87
C SER A 86 -1.61 18.89 5.76
N VAL A 87 -2.61 18.01 6.01
CA VAL A 87 -3.69 17.72 5.06
C VAL A 87 -4.79 18.78 5.21
N PRO A 88 -5.25 19.43 4.12
CA PRO A 88 -6.30 20.43 4.14
C PRO A 88 -7.61 19.89 4.73
N LYS A 89 -8.35 20.73 5.45
CA LYS A 89 -9.60 20.35 6.13
C LYS A 89 -10.62 19.69 5.22
N ALA A 90 -10.70 20.10 3.96
CA ALA A 90 -11.63 19.54 2.97
C ALA A 90 -11.42 18.03 2.78
N TYR A 91 -10.18 17.54 2.83
CA TYR A 91 -9.85 16.12 2.63
C TYR A 91 -9.82 15.31 3.93
N ARG A 92 -9.77 15.96 5.10
CA ARG A 92 -9.74 15.26 6.40
C ARG A 92 -11.02 14.47 6.71
N LYS A 93 -12.16 14.80 6.07
CA LYS A 93 -13.42 14.10 6.34
C LYS A 93 -13.31 12.61 6.06
N ASN A 94 -12.76 12.24 4.92
CA ASN A 94 -12.62 10.85 4.46
C ASN A 94 -11.19 10.31 4.68
N ALA A 95 -10.32 11.08 5.33
CA ALA A 95 -8.93 10.71 5.51
C ALA A 95 -8.78 9.52 6.46
N VAL A 96 -7.82 8.66 6.13
CA VAL A 96 -7.40 7.53 6.94
C VAL A 96 -5.89 7.55 7.14
N PHE A 97 -5.41 6.92 8.21
CA PHE A 97 -4.00 6.60 8.38
C PHE A 97 -3.70 5.25 7.73
N LEU A 98 -2.67 5.19 6.89
CA LEU A 98 -2.19 3.97 6.28
C LEU A 98 -0.80 3.64 6.84
N MET A 99 -0.63 2.45 7.40
CA MET A 99 0.62 2.00 7.99
C MET A 99 0.71 0.48 8.05
N ASN A 100 1.90 -0.03 8.36
CA ASN A 100 2.11 -1.46 8.62
C ASN A 100 1.71 -1.81 10.07
N THR A 101 1.36 -3.08 10.31
CA THR A 101 1.01 -3.58 11.67
C THR A 101 2.15 -3.40 12.67
N VAL A 102 3.40 -3.58 12.23
CA VAL A 102 4.58 -3.39 13.11
C VAL A 102 4.67 -1.93 13.52
N THR A 103 4.50 -1.00 12.59
CA THR A 103 4.44 0.45 12.86
C THR A 103 3.34 0.79 13.87
N LEU A 104 2.12 0.23 13.70
CA LEU A 104 1.05 0.43 14.68
C LEU A 104 1.44 -0.07 16.08
N ASN A 105 2.05 -1.25 16.17
CA ASN A 105 2.49 -1.81 17.46
C ASN A 105 3.57 -0.94 18.12
N GLU A 106 4.51 -0.41 17.35
CA GLU A 106 5.55 0.51 17.84
C GLU A 106 4.94 1.82 18.32
N LEU A 107 4.01 2.41 17.56
CA LEU A 107 3.26 3.61 17.97
C LEU A 107 2.44 3.37 19.23
N SER A 108 1.77 2.23 19.35
CA SER A 108 0.98 1.89 20.54
C SER A 108 1.85 1.79 21.79
N ARG A 109 3.11 1.37 21.67
CA ARG A 109 4.05 1.34 22.79
C ARG A 109 4.60 2.72 23.14
N SER A 110 4.94 3.53 22.13
CA SER A 110 5.55 4.84 22.33
C SER A 110 4.52 5.93 22.68
N LEU A 111 3.35 5.92 22.05
CA LEU A 111 2.31 6.94 22.21
C LEU A 111 1.18 6.50 23.15
N GLY A 112 1.09 5.21 23.50
CA GLY A 112 0.00 4.65 24.32
C GLY A 112 -0.12 5.26 25.73
N LEU A 113 0.93 5.91 26.22
CA LEU A 113 0.95 6.68 27.47
C LEU A 113 0.65 8.17 27.24
N GLU A 114 0.68 8.65 26.00
CA GLU A 114 0.43 10.04 25.64
C GLU A 114 -1.00 10.23 25.09
N ARG A 115 -1.92 10.66 25.95
CA ARG A 115 -3.20 11.28 25.57
C ARG A 115 -4.22 10.44 24.80
N ASN A 116 -4.25 9.12 24.93
CA ASN A 116 -5.24 8.27 24.23
C ASN A 116 -5.33 8.54 22.71
N LEU A 117 -4.19 8.85 22.07
CA LEU A 117 -4.17 9.14 20.63
C LEU A 117 -4.61 7.95 19.78
N ILE A 118 -4.32 6.73 20.24
CA ILE A 118 -4.74 5.48 19.58
C ILE A 118 -5.86 4.86 20.41
N ALA A 119 -6.98 4.59 19.77
CA ALA A 119 -8.11 3.88 20.36
C ALA A 119 -8.46 2.64 19.54
N CYS A 120 -8.95 1.61 20.22
CA CYS A 120 -9.57 0.45 19.58
C CYS A 120 -11.09 0.56 19.76
N ARG A 121 -11.84 0.54 18.68
CA ARG A 121 -13.30 0.54 18.70
C ARG A 121 -13.84 -0.86 18.98
N ASP A 122 -15.12 -0.94 19.35
CA ASP A 122 -15.81 -2.19 19.69
C ASP A 122 -15.83 -3.19 18.51
N ASP A 123 -15.78 -2.68 17.27
CA ASP A 123 -15.70 -3.48 16.05
C ASP A 123 -14.29 -4.01 15.74
N GLY A 124 -13.31 -3.70 16.60
CA GLY A 124 -11.90 -4.10 16.47
C GLY A 124 -11.10 -3.21 15.51
N THR A 125 -11.66 -2.10 15.01
CA THR A 125 -10.91 -1.12 14.23
C THR A 125 -10.09 -0.21 15.13
N PHE A 126 -8.87 0.11 14.68
CA PHE A 126 -8.01 1.07 15.35
C PHE A 126 -8.24 2.46 14.77
N THR A 127 -8.18 3.45 15.65
CA THR A 127 -8.22 4.87 15.26
C THR A 127 -7.02 5.61 15.84
N LEU A 128 -6.54 6.61 15.11
CA LEU A 128 -5.53 7.56 15.54
C LEU A 128 -6.11 8.96 15.36
N MET A 129 -6.21 9.74 16.45
CA MET A 129 -6.90 11.03 16.45
C MET A 129 -8.32 10.96 15.84
N ASP A 130 -9.10 9.95 16.24
CA ASP A 130 -10.46 9.64 15.75
C ASP A 130 -10.56 9.28 14.26
N LYS A 131 -9.44 9.18 13.54
CA LYS A 131 -9.39 8.74 12.14
C LYS A 131 -9.06 7.25 12.05
N PRO A 132 -9.70 6.51 11.13
CA PRO A 132 -9.42 5.09 10.96
C PRO A 132 -7.96 4.83 10.63
N ILE A 133 -7.42 3.75 11.19
CA ILE A 133 -6.13 3.19 10.78
C ILE A 133 -6.39 2.00 9.86
N VAL A 134 -5.84 2.07 8.67
CA VAL A 134 -5.83 0.99 7.69
C VAL A 134 -4.47 0.31 7.72
N LEU A 135 -4.48 -1.01 7.87
CA LEU A 135 -3.27 -1.81 7.95
C LEU A 135 -2.95 -2.42 6.60
N CYS A 136 -1.83 -2.02 6.02
CA CYS A 136 -1.31 -2.51 4.76
C CYS A 136 0.10 -3.09 4.93
N ASN A 137 0.28 -4.36 4.54
CA ASN A 137 1.56 -5.05 4.68
C ASN A 137 2.64 -4.52 3.72
N ALA A 138 2.23 -3.89 2.63
CA ALA A 138 3.15 -3.29 1.69
C ALA A 138 3.78 -1.98 2.21
N MET A 139 3.21 -1.35 3.25
CA MET A 139 3.82 -0.17 3.89
C MET A 139 5.16 -0.52 4.56
N PRO A 140 6.17 0.36 4.46
CA PRO A 140 7.47 0.14 5.08
C PRO A 140 7.40 0.17 6.60
N PHE A 141 8.38 -0.47 7.23
CA PHE A 141 8.65 -0.36 8.67
C PHE A 141 9.29 0.99 9.01
N ILE A 142 9.27 1.35 10.30
CA ILE A 142 9.99 2.52 10.82
C ILE A 142 11.49 2.24 10.70
N ARG A 143 12.16 2.96 9.81
CA ARG A 143 13.62 2.95 9.62
C ARG A 143 14.05 4.22 8.89
N GLU A 144 15.30 4.59 9.01
CA GLU A 144 15.90 5.73 8.31
C GLU A 144 15.60 5.68 6.79
N GLY A 145 15.23 6.80 6.21
CA GLY A 145 14.86 6.97 4.80
C GLY A 145 13.45 6.50 4.44
N SER A 146 12.75 5.78 5.34
CA SER A 146 11.41 5.24 5.03
C SER A 146 10.28 6.24 5.28
N VAL A 147 9.11 5.97 4.67
CA VAL A 147 7.84 6.66 4.92
C VAL A 147 6.85 5.65 5.50
N PRO A 148 6.90 5.37 6.83
CA PRO A 148 6.10 4.31 7.46
C PRO A 148 4.64 4.66 7.66
N ILE A 149 4.25 5.93 7.56
CA ILE A 149 2.90 6.42 7.80
C ILE A 149 2.50 7.36 6.67
N LEU A 150 1.32 7.13 6.10
CA LEU A 150 0.60 8.06 5.25
C LEU A 150 -0.70 8.47 5.95
N PHE A 151 -1.15 9.69 5.71
CA PHE A 151 -2.45 10.20 6.14
C PHE A 151 -3.09 11.01 5.02
N GLY A 152 -4.35 10.75 4.73
CA GLY A 152 -5.08 11.51 3.71
C GLY A 152 -6.31 10.81 3.16
N ASP A 153 -6.91 11.43 2.15
CA ASP A 153 -8.05 10.92 1.39
C ASP A 153 -7.57 10.14 0.17
N PHE A 154 -7.52 8.82 0.30
CA PHE A 154 -7.05 7.92 -0.77
C PHE A 154 -8.04 7.78 -1.94
N SER A 155 -9.26 8.31 -1.84
CA SER A 155 -10.17 8.39 -3.01
C SER A 155 -9.62 9.31 -4.11
N LYS A 156 -8.59 10.11 -3.79
CA LYS A 156 -7.86 11.00 -4.70
C LYS A 156 -6.56 10.38 -5.24
N VAL A 157 -6.30 9.14 -4.90
CA VAL A 157 -5.25 8.31 -5.48
C VAL A 157 -5.91 7.33 -6.41
N SER A 158 -5.68 7.40 -7.71
CA SER A 158 -6.23 6.45 -8.68
C SER A 158 -5.19 5.38 -9.04
N ILE A 159 -5.67 4.17 -9.22
CA ILE A 159 -4.89 3.06 -9.76
C ILE A 159 -5.43 2.78 -11.16
N GLU A 160 -4.55 2.78 -12.16
CA GLU A 160 -4.88 2.45 -13.53
C GLU A 160 -4.47 0.98 -13.80
N ASP A 161 -5.45 0.16 -14.17
CA ASP A 161 -5.19 -1.19 -14.70
C ASP A 161 -4.96 -1.08 -16.22
N CYS A 162 -3.69 -1.21 -16.62
CA CYS A 162 -3.24 -1.08 -18.01
C CYS A 162 -3.18 -2.43 -18.74
N GLY A 163 -3.82 -3.46 -18.19
CA GLY A 163 -3.96 -4.78 -18.79
C GLY A 163 -2.90 -5.79 -18.34
N ARG A 164 -3.00 -6.98 -18.90
CA ARG A 164 -2.17 -8.14 -18.55
C ARG A 164 -1.71 -8.84 -19.83
N ASP A 165 -0.59 -9.54 -19.74
CA ASP A 165 -0.18 -10.53 -20.74
C ASP A 165 -0.92 -11.86 -20.48
N GLU A 166 -0.91 -12.77 -21.46
CA GLU A 166 -1.42 -14.12 -21.29
C GLU A 166 -0.59 -14.88 -20.25
N LEU A 167 -1.24 -15.80 -19.52
CA LEU A 167 -0.57 -16.68 -18.57
C LEU A 167 0.39 -17.62 -19.31
N GLN A 168 1.68 -17.45 -19.05
CA GLN A 168 2.72 -18.33 -19.58
C GLN A 168 2.88 -19.55 -18.65
N GLN A 169 2.96 -20.74 -19.24
CA GLN A 169 3.15 -22.00 -18.52
C GLN A 169 4.28 -22.80 -19.18
N GLU A 170 5.27 -23.16 -18.40
CA GLU A 170 6.41 -23.96 -18.83
C GLU A 170 6.59 -25.15 -17.89
N THR A 171 6.96 -26.31 -18.42
CA THR A 171 7.27 -27.48 -17.61
C THR A 171 8.54 -27.19 -16.80
N TYR A 172 8.50 -27.45 -15.51
CA TYR A 172 9.66 -27.28 -14.66
C TYR A 172 10.59 -28.49 -14.74
N ASP A 173 11.84 -28.28 -15.17
CA ASP A 173 12.83 -29.35 -15.40
C ASP A 173 13.13 -30.20 -14.16
N GLY A 174 12.86 -29.65 -12.95
CA GLY A 174 13.07 -30.37 -11.69
C GLY A 174 11.93 -31.33 -11.29
N SER A 175 10.76 -31.26 -11.95
CA SER A 175 9.62 -32.13 -11.66
C SER A 175 8.60 -32.08 -12.80
N PRO A 176 8.35 -33.22 -13.49
CA PRO A 176 7.44 -33.27 -14.64
C PRO A 176 5.98 -32.90 -14.29
N ASP A 177 5.58 -33.06 -13.04
CA ASP A 177 4.22 -32.71 -12.54
C ASP A 177 4.11 -31.27 -12.10
N THR A 178 5.17 -30.46 -12.20
CA THR A 178 5.19 -29.08 -11.77
C THR A 178 5.34 -28.15 -12.97
N GLN A 179 4.50 -27.15 -13.07
CA GLN A 179 4.58 -26.11 -14.09
C GLN A 179 5.03 -24.78 -13.45
N GLN A 180 5.97 -24.12 -14.12
CA GLN A 180 6.28 -22.73 -13.82
C GLN A 180 5.22 -21.87 -14.51
N CYS A 181 4.46 -21.13 -13.72
CA CYS A 181 3.44 -20.20 -14.19
C CYS A 181 3.94 -18.76 -14.03
N THR A 182 3.84 -17.97 -15.09
CA THR A 182 4.24 -16.54 -15.07
C THR A 182 3.10 -15.70 -15.61
N LEU A 183 2.67 -14.72 -14.82
CA LEU A 183 1.66 -13.72 -15.22
C LEU A 183 2.25 -12.32 -15.09
N THR A 184 2.19 -11.54 -16.15
CA THR A 184 2.65 -10.16 -16.17
C THR A 184 1.46 -9.23 -16.31
N GLY A 185 1.38 -8.23 -15.44
CA GLY A 185 0.40 -7.15 -15.49
C GLY A 185 1.07 -5.79 -15.57
N TYR A 186 0.30 -4.78 -15.93
CA TYR A 186 0.75 -3.41 -16.08
C TYR A 186 -0.22 -2.51 -15.32
N MET A 187 0.30 -1.76 -14.36
CA MET A 187 -0.49 -0.86 -13.53
C MET A 187 0.24 0.46 -13.32
N ASP A 188 -0.51 1.52 -13.12
CA ASP A 188 0.03 2.82 -12.71
C ASP A 188 -0.72 3.32 -11.47
N CYS A 189 -0.07 4.20 -10.72
CA CYS A 189 -0.65 4.86 -9.55
C CYS A 189 -0.46 6.37 -9.73
N MET A 190 -1.56 7.11 -9.66
CA MET A 190 -1.55 8.57 -9.83
C MET A 190 -2.15 9.25 -8.60
N LEU A 191 -1.46 10.28 -8.12
CA LEU A 191 -1.99 11.20 -7.12
C LEU A 191 -2.65 12.36 -7.85
N GLU A 192 -4.00 12.42 -7.84
CA GLU A 192 -4.76 13.44 -8.57
C GLU A 192 -4.52 14.87 -8.03
N GLU A 193 -4.30 14.97 -6.72
CA GLU A 193 -4.05 16.23 -6.04
C GLU A 193 -2.97 16.07 -4.96
N GLN A 194 -1.86 16.77 -5.07
CA GLN A 194 -0.68 16.58 -4.20
C GLN A 194 -0.92 16.77 -2.69
N LEU A 195 -1.93 17.58 -2.31
CA LEU A 195 -2.20 17.90 -0.91
C LEU A 195 -3.12 16.91 -0.21
N THR A 196 -3.66 15.93 -0.93
CA THR A 196 -4.69 15.02 -0.40
C THR A 196 -4.16 13.92 0.47
N VAL A 197 -2.92 13.49 0.21
CA VAL A 197 -2.20 12.49 0.99
C VAL A 197 -0.81 13.02 1.35
N ARG A 198 -0.41 12.88 2.59
CA ARG A 198 0.87 13.28 3.16
C ARG A 198 1.50 12.14 3.94
N GLY A 199 2.82 12.21 4.16
CA GLY A 199 3.55 11.18 4.87
C GLY A 199 4.51 11.71 5.93
N ILE A 200 4.93 10.82 6.82
CA ILE A 200 6.07 11.03 7.73
C ILE A 200 7.27 10.29 7.15
N ARG A 201 8.40 10.99 6.99
CA ARG A 201 9.68 10.40 6.59
C ARG A 201 10.64 10.38 7.78
N ILE A 202 11.24 9.24 8.03
CA ILE A 202 12.29 9.10 9.05
C ILE A 202 13.62 9.57 8.47
N VAL A 203 14.31 10.48 9.16
CA VAL A 203 15.60 11.06 8.79
C VAL A 203 16.61 10.93 9.92
#